data_8cb64f21c1acd0cbbcfdf3b7f04b5adb
#
_entry.id   8cb64f21c1acd0cbbcfdf3b7f04b5adb
#
_cell.length_a   1.000
_cell.length_b   1.000
_cell.length_c   1.000
_cell.angle_alpha   90.00
_cell.angle_beta   90.00
_cell.angle_gamma   90.00
#
_symmetry.space_group_name_H-M   'P 1'
#
loop_
_entity.id
_entity.type
_entity.pdbx_description
1 polymer ?
#
loop_
_entity_poly.entity_id
_entity_poly.type
_entity_poly.pdbx_seq_one_letter_code
_entity_poly.pdbx_strand_id
1 'polypeptide(L)'
;YYTYAVKELITQCEQWFNISRDPKDRYIAGMSMGGYGAFYAALNNPSMYNTAFSYSGLLNILERYDNPQGIDMFPVFGSRDDLINNKLDLYSLIDAYAKENEKLKASDTQYNDTKFVITCGLQDPRIHMSCEFNNALSAAGINTSYYETDGGHNWEYWDRCIKNTIDYI
;
A
#
# COMPACT_ATOMS: atom_id res chain seq x y z
N TYR A 1 0.93 15.00 -4.48
CA TYR A 1 0.84 14.36 -3.14
C TYR A 1 1.93 13.31 -2.92
N TYR A 2 2.25 12.45 -3.90
CA TYR A 2 3.26 11.39 -3.75
C TYR A 2 4.62 11.94 -3.29
N THR A 3 5.18 12.92 -4.02
CA THR A 3 6.48 13.53 -3.69
C THR A 3 6.48 14.11 -2.27
N TYR A 4 5.39 14.79 -1.89
CA TYR A 4 5.24 15.32 -0.55
C TYR A 4 5.29 14.22 0.51
N ALA A 5 4.44 13.18 0.38
CA ALA A 5 4.32 12.13 1.39
C ALA A 5 5.59 11.27 1.53
N VAL A 6 6.26 10.97 0.39
CA VAL A 6 7.37 10.01 0.35
C VAL A 6 8.74 10.66 0.52
N LYS A 7 8.89 11.95 0.16
CA LYS A 7 10.18 12.64 0.22
C LYS A 7 10.19 13.81 1.20
N GLU A 8 9.30 14.78 0.98
CA GLU A 8 9.36 16.06 1.71
C GLU A 8 8.95 15.89 3.17
N LEU A 9 7.82 15.23 3.42
CA LEU A 9 7.29 15.05 4.77
C LEU A 9 8.23 14.23 5.66
N ILE A 10 8.79 13.15 5.14
CA ILE A 10 9.74 12.32 5.89
C ILE A 10 10.95 13.16 6.29
N THR A 11 11.57 13.85 5.33
CA THR A 11 12.73 14.71 5.58
C THR A 11 12.42 15.81 6.61
N GLN A 12 11.26 16.44 6.52
CA GLN A 12 10.85 17.48 7.45
C GLN A 12 10.62 16.93 8.86
N CYS A 13 9.93 15.78 8.98
CA CYS A 13 9.71 15.15 10.28
C CYS A 13 11.01 14.73 10.95
N GLU A 14 11.97 14.18 10.20
CA GLU A 14 13.30 13.82 10.70
C GLU A 14 14.14 15.03 11.13
N GLN A 15 13.86 16.23 10.61
CA GLN A 15 14.51 17.47 11.02
C GLN A 15 13.85 18.11 12.25
N TRP A 16 12.51 18.01 12.36
CA TRP A 16 11.75 18.69 13.42
C TRP A 16 11.59 17.86 14.68
N PHE A 17 11.60 16.53 14.54
CA PHE A 17 11.34 15.63 15.65
C PHE A 17 12.51 14.68 15.89
N ASN A 18 12.70 14.30 17.13
CA ASN A 18 13.68 13.28 17.49
C ASN A 18 13.08 11.88 17.25
N ILE A 19 13.04 11.48 15.99
CA ILE A 19 12.51 10.18 15.54
C ILE A 19 13.61 9.38 14.85
N SER A 20 13.42 8.06 14.77
CA SER A 20 14.32 7.18 14.03
C SER A 20 14.36 7.52 12.55
N ARG A 21 15.54 7.38 11.95
CA ARG A 21 15.77 7.48 10.51
C ARG A 21 15.92 6.11 9.85
N ASP A 22 15.92 5.05 10.65
CA ASP A 22 16.04 3.69 10.15
C ASP A 22 14.74 3.30 9.42
N PRO A 23 14.80 2.80 8.17
CA PRO A 23 13.64 2.25 7.48
C PRO A 23 12.89 1.15 8.25
N LYS A 24 13.59 0.43 9.14
CA LYS A 24 13.00 -0.62 9.99
C LYS A 24 12.03 -0.08 11.03
N ASP A 25 12.13 1.21 11.35
CA ASP A 25 11.22 1.90 12.28
C ASP A 25 10.18 2.75 11.55
N ARG A 26 10.10 2.62 10.21
CA ARG A 26 9.17 3.41 9.40
C ARG A 26 8.04 2.54 8.86
N TYR A 27 6.84 3.00 9.08
CA TYR A 27 5.60 2.34 8.67
C TYR A 27 4.78 3.27 7.81
N ILE A 28 4.00 2.70 6.89
CA ILE A 28 3.03 3.45 6.09
C ILE A 28 1.68 2.75 6.15
N ALA A 29 0.61 3.50 6.37
CA ALA A 29 -0.72 2.94 6.48
C ALA A 29 -1.76 3.81 5.78
N GLY A 30 -2.82 3.18 5.29
CA GLY A 30 -3.93 3.92 4.72
C GLY A 30 -5.20 3.10 4.58
N MET A 31 -6.34 3.80 4.52
CA MET A 31 -7.65 3.22 4.34
C MET A 31 -8.23 3.58 2.98
N SER A 32 -8.99 2.67 2.36
CA SER A 32 -9.66 2.91 1.08
C SER A 32 -8.68 3.43 0.01
N MET A 33 -8.85 4.64 -0.52
CA MET A 33 -7.89 5.30 -1.41
C MET A 33 -6.51 5.46 -0.77
N GLY A 34 -6.44 5.69 0.55
CA GLY A 34 -5.17 5.75 1.29
C GLY A 34 -4.44 4.41 1.34
N GLY A 35 -5.16 3.28 1.35
CA GLY A 35 -4.58 1.94 1.24
C GLY A 35 -3.89 1.72 -0.11
N TYR A 36 -4.51 2.19 -1.20
CA TYR A 36 -3.85 2.27 -2.51
C TYR A 36 -2.58 3.13 -2.43
N GLY A 37 -2.68 4.34 -1.85
CA GLY A 37 -1.55 5.27 -1.73
C GLY A 37 -0.39 4.72 -0.92
N ALA A 38 -0.66 4.03 0.19
CA ALA A 38 0.35 3.37 1.01
C ALA A 38 1.10 2.27 0.24
N PHE A 39 0.36 1.43 -0.49
CA PHE A 39 0.96 0.38 -1.30
C PHE A 39 1.69 0.91 -2.53
N TYR A 40 1.14 1.95 -3.17
CA TYR A 40 1.82 2.64 -4.26
C TYR A 40 3.17 3.22 -3.80
N ALA A 41 3.20 3.83 -2.61
CA ALA A 41 4.44 4.34 -2.03
C ALA A 41 5.44 3.23 -1.72
N ALA A 42 5.01 2.14 -1.09
CA ALA A 42 5.89 1.03 -0.73
C ALA A 42 6.43 0.27 -1.94
N LEU A 43 5.58 -0.03 -2.94
CA LEU A 43 6.00 -0.72 -4.17
C LEU A 43 6.96 0.10 -5.05
N ASN A 44 6.90 1.43 -4.98
CA ASN A 44 7.83 2.29 -5.70
C ASN A 44 9.12 2.60 -4.91
N ASN A 45 9.22 2.17 -3.64
CA ASN A 45 10.38 2.43 -2.80
C ASN A 45 10.74 1.19 -1.96
N PRO A 46 11.32 0.16 -2.59
CA PRO A 46 11.76 -1.04 -1.88
C PRO A 46 12.71 -0.69 -0.73
N SER A 47 12.60 -1.41 0.38
CA SER A 47 13.37 -1.22 1.62
C SER A 47 13.14 0.10 2.37
N MET A 48 12.20 0.95 1.94
CA MET A 48 11.94 2.24 2.58
C MET A 48 11.07 2.13 3.84
N TYR A 49 10.26 1.11 3.94
CA TYR A 49 9.32 0.90 5.05
C TYR A 49 9.49 -0.50 5.65
N ASN A 50 9.33 -0.62 6.95
CA ASN A 50 9.21 -1.91 7.63
C ASN A 50 7.95 -2.64 7.16
N THR A 51 6.81 -1.96 7.30
CA THR A 51 5.52 -2.53 6.90
C THR A 51 4.64 -1.46 6.25
N ALA A 52 3.95 -1.88 5.20
CA ALA A 52 2.87 -1.13 4.57
C ALA A 52 1.52 -1.76 4.90
N PHE A 53 0.59 -0.98 5.45
CA PHE A 53 -0.75 -1.44 5.83
C PHE A 53 -1.82 -0.86 4.92
N SER A 54 -2.71 -1.72 4.45
CA SER A 54 -3.87 -1.34 3.66
C SER A 54 -5.16 -1.80 4.35
N TYR A 55 -6.00 -0.87 4.77
CA TYR A 55 -7.29 -1.14 5.38
C TYR A 55 -8.41 -0.92 4.37
N SER A 56 -9.08 -2.00 3.93
CA SER A 56 -10.11 -1.93 2.87
C SER A 56 -9.62 -1.16 1.64
N GLY A 57 -8.39 -1.39 1.21
CA GLY A 57 -7.71 -0.60 0.18
C GLY A 57 -8.36 -0.73 -1.20
N LEU A 58 -8.28 0.34 -1.99
CA LEU A 58 -8.65 0.33 -3.39
C LEU A 58 -7.49 -0.27 -4.22
N LEU A 59 -7.29 -1.59 -4.11
CA LEU A 59 -6.08 -2.25 -4.62
C LEU A 59 -6.16 -2.64 -6.11
N ASN A 60 -7.35 -2.61 -6.72
CA ASN A 60 -7.55 -2.78 -8.16
C ASN A 60 -8.18 -1.51 -8.77
N ILE A 61 -7.31 -0.56 -9.12
CA ILE A 61 -7.75 0.73 -9.65
C ILE A 61 -8.32 0.62 -11.07
N LEU A 62 -7.86 -0.33 -11.87
CA LEU A 62 -8.38 -0.58 -13.21
C LEU A 62 -9.83 -1.06 -13.17
N GLU A 63 -10.13 -2.03 -12.32
CA GLU A 63 -11.50 -2.48 -12.09
C GLU A 63 -12.41 -1.33 -11.64
N ARG A 64 -11.90 -0.48 -10.75
CA ARG A 64 -12.64 0.69 -10.28
C ARG A 64 -12.84 1.72 -11.39
N TYR A 65 -11.88 1.87 -12.29
CA TYR A 65 -11.99 2.74 -13.46
C TYR A 65 -13.06 2.23 -14.42
N ASP A 66 -13.06 0.92 -14.69
CA ASP A 66 -14.01 0.26 -15.60
C ASP A 66 -15.45 0.19 -15.00
N ASN A 67 -15.57 0.21 -13.65
CA ASN A 67 -16.83 0.18 -12.89
C ASN A 67 -16.92 1.34 -11.89
N PRO A 68 -17.13 2.58 -12.33
CA PRO A 68 -16.94 3.79 -11.51
C PRO A 68 -17.93 3.94 -10.36
N GLN A 69 -19.12 3.29 -10.40
CA GLN A 69 -20.14 3.36 -9.34
C GLN A 69 -20.44 4.81 -8.89
N GLY A 70 -20.55 5.74 -9.84
CA GLY A 70 -20.84 7.14 -9.60
C GLY A 70 -19.65 8.03 -9.19
N ILE A 71 -18.42 7.47 -9.12
CA ILE A 71 -17.22 8.26 -8.86
C ILE A 71 -16.39 8.36 -10.15
N ASP A 72 -16.25 9.58 -10.64
CA ASP A 72 -15.36 9.84 -11.78
C ASP A 72 -13.89 9.78 -11.33
N MET A 73 -13.13 8.87 -11.93
CA MET A 73 -11.72 8.67 -11.63
C MET A 73 -10.79 9.55 -12.48
N PHE A 74 -11.33 10.15 -13.55
CA PHE A 74 -10.54 10.97 -14.48
C PHE A 74 -9.82 12.16 -13.83
N PRO A 75 -10.42 12.93 -12.91
CA PRO A 75 -9.72 14.05 -12.27
C PRO A 75 -8.50 13.65 -11.44
N VAL A 76 -8.42 12.37 -11.02
CA VAL A 76 -7.33 11.85 -10.18
C VAL A 76 -6.25 11.16 -11.01
N PHE A 77 -6.64 10.35 -11.99
CA PHE A 77 -5.75 9.45 -12.72
C PHE A 77 -5.60 9.77 -14.21
N GLY A 78 -6.34 10.78 -14.72
CA GLY A 78 -6.45 11.02 -16.15
C GLY A 78 -7.29 9.96 -16.85
N SER A 79 -7.00 9.68 -18.12
CA SER A 79 -7.64 8.60 -18.85
C SER A 79 -7.19 7.22 -18.35
N ARG A 80 -7.92 6.17 -18.74
CA ARG A 80 -7.51 4.78 -18.46
C ARG A 80 -6.12 4.46 -19.03
N ASP A 81 -5.82 5.01 -20.22
CA ASP A 81 -4.51 4.84 -20.84
C ASP A 81 -3.41 5.60 -20.08
N ASP A 82 -3.71 6.79 -19.56
CA ASP A 82 -2.78 7.52 -18.69
C ASP A 82 -2.45 6.72 -17.43
N LEU A 83 -3.46 6.10 -16.82
CA LEU A 83 -3.28 5.25 -15.63
C LEU A 83 -2.31 4.09 -15.92
N ILE A 84 -2.48 3.40 -17.04
CA ILE A 84 -1.63 2.28 -17.46
C ILE A 84 -0.22 2.77 -17.83
N ASN A 85 -0.13 3.80 -18.70
CA ASN A 85 1.14 4.30 -19.23
C ASN A 85 2.02 4.91 -18.13
N ASN A 86 1.42 5.53 -17.12
CA ASN A 86 2.15 6.11 -15.97
C ASN A 86 2.35 5.10 -14.82
N LYS A 87 1.99 3.83 -15.01
CA LYS A 87 2.12 2.77 -14.00
C LYS A 87 1.48 3.16 -12.66
N LEU A 88 0.29 3.72 -12.72
CA LEU A 88 -0.50 4.06 -11.53
C LEU A 88 -1.30 2.85 -11.01
N ASP A 89 -1.37 1.78 -11.77
CA ASP A 89 -1.93 0.50 -11.36
C ASP A 89 -0.94 -0.30 -10.52
N LEU A 90 -1.37 -0.76 -9.33
CA LEU A 90 -0.51 -1.49 -8.40
C LEU A 90 -0.02 -2.82 -8.94
N TYR A 91 -0.82 -3.54 -9.73
CA TYR A 91 -0.41 -4.82 -10.31
C TYR A 91 0.78 -4.66 -11.26
N SER A 92 0.84 -3.56 -12.02
CA SER A 92 1.96 -3.27 -12.91
C SER A 92 3.30 -3.03 -12.20
N LEU A 93 3.27 -2.79 -10.90
CA LEU A 93 4.46 -2.54 -10.07
C LEU A 93 5.04 -3.81 -9.45
N ILE A 94 4.26 -4.90 -9.36
CA ILE A 94 4.63 -6.12 -8.61
C ILE A 94 5.94 -6.72 -9.13
N ASP A 95 6.05 -6.96 -10.43
CA ASP A 95 7.24 -7.59 -11.02
C ASP A 95 8.49 -6.72 -10.89
N ALA A 96 8.34 -5.41 -11.04
CA ALA A 96 9.45 -4.46 -10.92
C ALA A 96 9.95 -4.41 -9.47
N TYR A 97 9.00 -4.36 -8.51
CA TYR A 97 9.32 -4.42 -7.08
C TYR A 97 10.03 -5.72 -6.71
N ALA A 98 9.50 -6.88 -7.10
CA ALA A 98 10.08 -8.17 -6.76
C ALA A 98 11.54 -8.29 -7.27
N LYS A 99 11.79 -7.88 -8.51
CA LYS A 99 13.15 -7.87 -9.09
C LYS A 99 14.10 -6.94 -8.36
N GLU A 100 13.66 -5.73 -8.01
CA GLU A 100 14.51 -4.77 -7.30
C GLU A 100 14.74 -5.21 -5.85
N ASN A 101 13.74 -5.75 -5.21
CA ASN A 101 13.82 -6.28 -3.85
C ASN A 101 14.85 -7.42 -3.74
N GLU A 102 14.87 -8.35 -4.69
CA GLU A 102 15.88 -9.44 -4.75
C GLU A 102 17.29 -8.90 -4.96
N LYS A 103 17.48 -7.87 -5.77
CA LYS A 103 18.80 -7.23 -5.93
C LYS A 103 19.28 -6.56 -4.64
N LEU A 104 18.40 -5.80 -3.98
CA LEU A 104 18.74 -5.14 -2.73
C LEU A 104 19.06 -6.15 -1.64
N LYS A 105 18.29 -7.22 -1.53
CA LYS A 105 18.54 -8.33 -0.60
C LYS A 105 19.92 -8.97 -0.79
N ALA A 106 20.38 -9.07 -2.04
CA ALA A 106 21.68 -9.64 -2.37
C ALA A 106 22.85 -8.68 -2.16
N SER A 107 22.66 -7.37 -2.22
CA SER A 107 23.71 -6.36 -2.29
C SER A 107 23.75 -5.37 -1.13
N ASP A 108 22.66 -5.22 -0.38
CA ASP A 108 22.52 -4.21 0.69
C ASP A 108 22.54 -4.87 2.07
N THR A 109 23.55 -4.52 2.87
CA THR A 109 23.67 -4.98 4.27
C THR A 109 22.64 -4.36 5.20
N GLN A 110 21.99 -3.27 4.79
CA GLN A 110 20.91 -2.60 5.52
C GLN A 110 19.53 -2.91 4.95
N TYR A 111 19.46 -3.90 4.07
CA TYR A 111 18.21 -4.33 3.46
C TYR A 111 17.09 -4.57 4.48
N ASN A 112 15.94 -4.04 4.17
CA ASN A 112 14.71 -4.22 4.94
C ASN A 112 13.63 -4.80 4.02
N ASP A 113 13.15 -6.01 4.34
CA ASP A 113 12.10 -6.69 3.58
C ASP A 113 10.73 -6.13 3.98
N THR A 114 10.26 -5.14 3.23
CA THR A 114 8.96 -4.52 3.50
C THR A 114 7.85 -5.56 3.51
N LYS A 115 7.12 -5.65 4.62
CA LYS A 115 5.94 -6.49 4.74
C LYS A 115 4.70 -5.72 4.26
N PHE A 116 3.88 -6.36 3.43
CA PHE A 116 2.58 -5.83 3.00
C PHE A 116 1.46 -6.48 3.80
N VAL A 117 0.74 -5.70 4.58
CA VAL A 117 -0.38 -6.19 5.41
C VAL A 117 -1.69 -5.63 4.89
N ILE A 118 -2.57 -6.52 4.48
CA ILE A 118 -3.89 -6.19 3.95
C ILE A 118 -4.94 -6.64 4.96
N THR A 119 -5.83 -5.74 5.33
CA THR A 119 -7.01 -6.08 6.11
C THR A 119 -8.27 -5.62 5.38
N CYS A 120 -9.31 -6.44 5.37
CA CYS A 120 -10.59 -6.09 4.79
C CYS A 120 -11.74 -6.67 5.62
N GLY A 121 -12.83 -5.91 5.71
CA GLY A 121 -14.04 -6.37 6.39
C GLY A 121 -14.78 -7.39 5.54
N LEU A 122 -15.35 -8.42 6.18
CA LEU A 122 -16.14 -9.48 5.51
C LEU A 122 -17.37 -8.92 4.77
N GLN A 123 -17.92 -7.77 5.24
CA GLN A 123 -19.03 -7.09 4.62
C GLN A 123 -18.60 -5.93 3.67
N ASP A 124 -17.31 -5.79 3.42
CA ASP A 124 -16.81 -4.79 2.47
C ASP A 124 -17.07 -5.26 1.03
N PRO A 125 -17.75 -4.48 0.19
CA PRO A 125 -18.03 -4.87 -1.19
C PRO A 125 -16.77 -5.02 -2.06
N ARG A 126 -15.60 -4.60 -1.57
CA ARG A 126 -14.30 -4.69 -2.26
C ARG A 126 -13.37 -5.76 -1.69
N ILE A 127 -13.89 -6.65 -0.86
CA ILE A 127 -13.10 -7.71 -0.23
C ILE A 127 -12.34 -8.55 -1.26
N HIS A 128 -12.93 -8.81 -2.43
CA HIS A 128 -12.29 -9.55 -3.52
C HIS A 128 -11.00 -8.87 -4.01
N MET A 129 -10.97 -7.52 -4.13
CA MET A 129 -9.76 -6.79 -4.54
C MET A 129 -8.61 -7.02 -3.56
N SER A 130 -8.92 -7.08 -2.26
CA SER A 130 -7.92 -7.32 -1.21
C SER A 130 -7.35 -8.74 -1.28
N CYS A 131 -8.21 -9.74 -1.43
CA CYS A 131 -7.83 -11.13 -1.57
C CYS A 131 -6.99 -11.38 -2.84
N GLU A 132 -7.47 -10.88 -3.99
CA GLU A 132 -6.79 -11.04 -5.28
C GLU A 132 -5.41 -10.36 -5.29
N PHE A 133 -5.31 -9.16 -4.72
CA PHE A 133 -4.04 -8.44 -4.67
C PHE A 133 -3.04 -9.14 -3.74
N ASN A 134 -3.49 -9.66 -2.59
CA ASN A 134 -2.64 -10.49 -1.72
C ASN A 134 -2.11 -11.72 -2.46
N ASN A 135 -2.97 -12.39 -3.22
CA ASN A 135 -2.56 -13.56 -4.03
C ASN A 135 -1.51 -13.18 -5.08
N ALA A 136 -1.65 -12.02 -5.71
CA ALA A 136 -0.67 -11.54 -6.68
C ALA A 136 0.69 -11.22 -6.03
N LEU A 137 0.71 -10.56 -4.87
CA LEU A 137 1.94 -10.32 -4.11
C LEU A 137 2.61 -11.64 -3.70
N SER A 138 1.83 -12.57 -3.15
CA SER A 138 2.31 -13.89 -2.72
C SER A 138 2.89 -14.69 -3.88
N ALA A 139 2.23 -14.70 -5.04
CA ALA A 139 2.71 -15.37 -6.25
C ALA A 139 4.04 -14.82 -6.76
N ALA A 140 4.30 -13.52 -6.54
CA ALA A 140 5.56 -12.86 -6.86
C ALA A 140 6.65 -13.03 -5.77
N GLY A 141 6.38 -13.79 -4.71
CA GLY A 141 7.32 -14.02 -3.61
C GLY A 141 7.49 -12.81 -2.67
N ILE A 142 6.58 -11.84 -2.73
CA ILE A 142 6.62 -10.65 -1.88
C ILE A 142 6.05 -10.97 -0.50
N ASN A 143 6.70 -10.48 0.55
CA ASN A 143 6.29 -10.68 1.94
C ASN A 143 4.93 -10.01 2.21
N THR A 144 3.89 -10.81 2.34
CA THR A 144 2.51 -10.33 2.50
C THR A 144 1.73 -11.12 3.55
N SER A 145 0.74 -10.46 4.15
CA SER A 145 -0.24 -11.09 5.04
C SER A 145 -1.62 -10.50 4.80
N TYR A 146 -2.64 -11.34 4.80
CA TYR A 146 -4.03 -10.94 4.58
C TYR A 146 -4.94 -11.38 5.72
N TYR A 147 -5.76 -10.48 6.19
CA TYR A 147 -6.71 -10.72 7.28
C TYR A 147 -8.11 -10.23 6.91
N GLU A 148 -9.08 -11.12 7.09
CA GLU A 148 -10.50 -10.82 7.00
C GLU A 148 -11.10 -10.86 8.39
N THR A 149 -11.83 -9.81 8.76
CA THR A 149 -12.53 -9.74 10.03
C THR A 149 -13.92 -9.14 9.84
N ASP A 150 -14.80 -9.34 10.81
CA ASP A 150 -16.13 -8.77 10.77
C ASP A 150 -16.08 -7.24 10.64
N GLY A 151 -16.90 -6.68 9.74
CA GLY A 151 -16.99 -5.25 9.47
C GLY A 151 -17.14 -4.91 8.00
N GLY A 152 -17.49 -3.65 7.72
CA GLY A 152 -17.71 -3.13 6.37
C GLY A 152 -16.76 -1.99 6.03
N HIS A 153 -17.06 -1.29 4.93
CA HIS A 153 -16.28 -0.13 4.47
C HIS A 153 -16.63 1.13 5.26
N ASN A 154 -16.25 1.21 6.53
CA ASN A 154 -16.63 2.28 7.46
C ASN A 154 -15.56 2.55 8.53
N TRP A 155 -15.73 3.70 9.20
CA TRP A 155 -14.82 4.16 10.23
C TRP A 155 -14.74 3.23 11.44
N GLU A 156 -15.80 2.54 11.82
CA GLU A 156 -15.80 1.59 12.93
C GLU A 156 -14.81 0.44 12.67
N TYR A 157 -14.81 -0.08 11.45
CA TYR A 157 -13.86 -1.10 11.03
C TYR A 157 -12.42 -0.57 11.02
N TRP A 158 -12.20 0.59 10.41
CA TRP A 158 -10.86 1.17 10.27
C TRP A 158 -10.25 1.58 11.60
N ASP A 159 -11.02 2.11 12.55
CA ASP A 159 -10.55 2.44 13.91
C ASP A 159 -10.00 1.20 14.63
N ARG A 160 -10.68 0.06 14.52
CA ARG A 160 -10.16 -1.21 15.05
C ARG A 160 -8.86 -1.64 14.35
N CYS A 161 -8.79 -1.53 13.02
CA CYS A 161 -7.58 -1.87 12.26
C CYS A 161 -6.39 -1.00 12.69
N ILE A 162 -6.60 0.31 12.85
CA ILE A 162 -5.57 1.25 13.30
C ILE A 162 -5.09 0.89 14.71
N LYS A 163 -5.99 0.62 15.65
CA LYS A 163 -5.63 0.21 17.02
C LYS A 163 -4.80 -1.07 17.02
N ASN A 164 -5.25 -2.09 16.28
CA ASN A 164 -4.49 -3.34 16.17
C ASN A 164 -3.10 -3.14 15.54
N THR A 165 -2.97 -2.18 14.62
CA THR A 165 -1.68 -1.86 14.01
C THR A 165 -0.76 -1.17 15.01
N ILE A 166 -1.27 -0.23 15.82
CA ILE A 166 -0.48 0.43 16.87
C ILE A 166 0.04 -0.58 17.90
N ASP A 167 -0.77 -1.57 18.24
CA ASP A 167 -0.35 -2.65 19.14
C ASP A 167 0.65 -3.63 18.49
N TYR A 168 0.73 -3.65 17.16
CA TYR A 168 1.66 -4.48 16.39
C TYR A 168 3.05 -3.87 16.26
N ILE A 169 3.15 -2.53 16.17
CA ILE A 169 4.40 -1.78 15.96
C ILE A 169 5.03 -1.32 17.28
#